data_fe073fa05d83ff8391e9fc01e11896ba
#
_entry.id   fe073fa05d83ff8391e9fc01e11896ba
#
_cell.length_a   1.000
_cell.length_b   1.000
_cell.length_c   1.000
_cell.angle_alpha   90.00
_cell.angle_beta   90.00
_cell.angle_gamma   90.00
#
_symmetry.space_group_name_H-M   'P 1'
#
loop_
_entity.id
_entity.type
_entity.pdbx_description
1 polymer ?
#
loop_
_entity_poly.entity_id
_entity_poly.type
_entity_poly.pdbx_seq_one_letter_code
_entity_poly.pdbx_strand_id
1 'polypeptide(L)'
;NPDQKQKLIENPELMPNFLQECIRMVSPVIHMRRTTTCETELGGQLMGPGEKIVMWYGAANRDPSVFTNPDKFDIERENADKHLAFGIGRHTCVGKPVALMQLEESYKQILSRFPNIHMSGNWKVAPNNFVHAIQEMPVKF
;
A
#
# COMPACT_ATOMS: atom_id res chain seq x y z
N ASN A 1 -3.77 -10.05 10.97
CA ASN A 1 -5.01 -9.35 11.36
C ASN A 1 -6.23 -10.28 11.19
N PRO A 2 -6.37 -11.35 12.02
CA PRO A 2 -7.48 -12.31 11.89
C PRO A 2 -8.86 -11.67 12.10
N ASP A 3 -8.94 -10.70 13.00
CA ASP A 3 -10.12 -9.88 13.27
C ASP A 3 -10.61 -9.12 12.03
N GLN A 4 -9.68 -8.51 11.30
CA GLN A 4 -9.99 -7.76 10.07
C GLN A 4 -10.39 -8.71 8.93
N LYS A 5 -9.78 -9.90 8.86
CA LYS A 5 -10.19 -10.94 7.91
C LYS A 5 -11.61 -11.42 8.20
N GLN A 6 -11.93 -11.71 9.46
CA GLN A 6 -13.27 -12.14 9.85
C GLN A 6 -14.32 -11.07 9.52
N LYS A 7 -14.02 -9.81 9.83
CA LYS A 7 -14.88 -8.67 9.48
C LYS A 7 -15.15 -8.58 7.97
N LEU A 8 -14.12 -8.79 7.13
CA LEU A 8 -14.27 -8.79 5.67
C LEU A 8 -15.12 -9.97 5.16
N ILE A 9 -15.02 -11.14 5.78
CA ILE A 9 -15.85 -12.30 5.43
C ILE A 9 -17.32 -12.03 5.76
N GLU A 10 -17.58 -11.41 6.91
CA GLU A 10 -18.93 -11.06 7.37
C GLU A 10 -19.53 -9.89 6.57
N ASN A 11 -18.70 -8.97 6.07
CA ASN A 11 -19.10 -7.78 5.35
C ASN A 11 -18.32 -7.63 4.03
N PRO A 12 -18.65 -8.40 2.99
CA PRO A 12 -17.92 -8.39 1.71
C PRO A 12 -17.92 -7.05 0.97
N GLU A 13 -18.86 -6.17 1.30
CA GLU A 13 -18.93 -4.81 0.76
C GLU A 13 -17.73 -3.93 1.19
N LEU A 14 -17.00 -4.31 2.24
CA LEU A 14 -15.76 -3.65 2.64
C LEU A 14 -14.56 -3.96 1.72
N MET A 15 -14.71 -4.88 0.76
CA MET A 15 -13.61 -5.31 -0.12
C MET A 15 -12.89 -4.14 -0.81
N PRO A 16 -13.56 -3.15 -1.40
CA PRO A 16 -12.86 -2.04 -2.05
C PRO A 16 -11.98 -1.26 -1.07
N ASN A 17 -12.48 -0.99 0.13
CA ASN A 17 -11.75 -0.24 1.16
C ASN A 17 -10.61 -1.07 1.77
N PHE A 18 -10.86 -2.36 2.00
CA PHE A 18 -9.83 -3.32 2.42
C PHE A 18 -8.63 -3.31 1.46
N LEU A 19 -8.86 -3.29 0.14
CA LEU A 19 -7.79 -3.26 -0.85
C LEU A 19 -6.98 -1.96 -0.77
N GLN A 20 -7.63 -0.81 -0.60
CA GLN A 20 -6.93 0.46 -0.42
C GLN A 20 -6.07 0.43 0.85
N GLU A 21 -6.59 -0.08 1.96
CA GLU A 21 -5.84 -0.19 3.22
C GLU A 21 -4.66 -1.18 3.12
N CYS A 22 -4.83 -2.31 2.43
CA CYS A 22 -3.73 -3.23 2.12
C CYS A 22 -2.61 -2.51 1.37
N ILE A 23 -2.95 -1.78 0.30
CA ILE A 23 -1.99 -1.08 -0.55
C ILE A 23 -1.33 0.06 0.22
N ARG A 24 -2.08 0.79 1.05
CA ARG A 24 -1.54 1.81 1.95
C ARG A 24 -0.47 1.24 2.86
N MET A 25 -0.79 0.15 3.57
CA MET A 25 0.08 -0.48 4.57
C MET A 25 1.33 -1.11 3.95
N VAL A 26 1.18 -1.77 2.82
CA VAL A 26 2.31 -2.44 2.15
C VAL A 26 3.20 -1.44 1.43
N SER A 27 2.63 -0.40 0.80
CA SER A 27 3.38 0.53 -0.06
C SER A 27 4.36 -0.21 -0.98
N PRO A 28 3.86 -1.00 -1.96
CA PRO A 28 4.70 -1.95 -2.71
C PRO A 28 5.92 -1.33 -3.36
N VAL A 29 5.81 -0.11 -3.90
CA VAL A 29 6.95 0.71 -4.32
C VAL A 29 7.45 1.50 -3.13
N ILE A 30 8.73 1.29 -2.76
CA ILE A 30 9.32 1.89 -1.55
C ILE A 30 9.49 3.40 -1.74
N HIS A 31 10.06 3.81 -2.87
CA HIS A 31 10.32 5.22 -3.15
C HIS A 31 10.36 5.53 -4.65
N MET A 32 10.17 6.78 -4.97
CA MET A 32 10.45 7.35 -6.30
C MET A 32 11.29 8.60 -6.14
N ARG A 33 11.99 8.99 -7.23
CA ARG A 33 12.88 10.15 -7.26
C ARG A 33 12.37 11.18 -8.25
N ARG A 34 12.63 12.45 -7.93
CA ARG A 34 12.51 13.60 -8.85
C ARG A 34 13.83 14.35 -8.89
N THR A 35 13.99 15.15 -9.93
CA THR A 35 15.12 16.07 -10.06
C THR A 35 14.54 17.46 -10.31
N THR A 36 14.98 18.44 -9.55
CA THR A 36 14.56 19.84 -9.75
C THR A 36 15.06 20.35 -11.10
N THR A 37 14.23 21.07 -11.82
CA THR A 37 14.58 21.70 -13.09
C THR A 37 14.91 23.19 -12.95
N CYS A 38 14.50 23.77 -11.83
CA CYS A 38 14.76 25.18 -11.47
C CYS A 38 14.89 25.24 -9.94
N GLU A 39 15.28 26.42 -9.45
CA GLU A 39 15.24 26.71 -8.02
C GLU A 39 13.83 26.49 -7.49
N THR A 40 13.69 25.76 -6.39
CA THR A 40 12.42 25.31 -5.84
C THR A 40 12.52 25.23 -4.32
N GLU A 41 11.48 25.67 -3.63
CA GLU A 41 11.35 25.52 -2.20
C GLU A 41 10.36 24.38 -1.89
N LEU A 42 10.76 23.49 -0.96
CA LEU A 42 9.90 22.42 -0.46
C LEU A 42 10.09 22.29 1.06
N GLY A 43 9.01 22.47 1.81
CA GLY A 43 9.03 22.36 3.26
C GLY A 43 10.00 23.31 3.96
N GLY A 44 10.20 24.52 3.43
CA GLY A 44 11.16 25.51 3.92
C GLY A 44 12.61 25.27 3.48
N GLN A 45 12.87 24.20 2.72
CA GLN A 45 14.20 23.91 2.17
C GLN A 45 14.31 24.42 0.74
N LEU A 46 15.23 25.36 0.49
CA LEU A 46 15.57 25.84 -0.85
C LEU A 46 16.48 24.81 -1.54
N MET A 47 16.16 24.50 -2.77
CA MET A 47 16.88 23.55 -3.62
C MET A 47 17.22 24.19 -4.96
N GLY A 48 18.47 23.99 -5.39
CA GLY A 48 18.93 24.43 -6.71
C GLY A 48 18.49 23.49 -7.84
N PRO A 49 18.70 23.89 -9.12
CA PRO A 49 18.48 23.01 -10.26
C PRO A 49 19.39 21.78 -10.22
N GLY A 50 18.86 20.61 -10.59
CA GLY A 50 19.61 19.35 -10.64
C GLY A 50 19.63 18.56 -9.33
N GLU A 51 19.10 19.10 -8.25
CA GLU A 51 19.02 18.39 -6.97
C GLU A 51 18.00 17.26 -7.00
N LYS A 52 18.23 16.25 -6.15
CA LYS A 52 17.43 15.03 -6.13
C LYS A 52 16.53 14.97 -4.93
N ILE A 53 15.24 14.76 -5.18
CA ILE A 53 14.21 14.59 -4.15
C ILE A 53 13.75 13.15 -4.17
N VAL A 54 13.83 12.48 -3.03
CA VAL A 54 13.31 11.12 -2.85
C VAL A 54 12.00 11.16 -2.09
N MET A 55 10.97 10.59 -2.68
CA MET A 55 9.63 10.48 -2.08
C MET A 55 9.48 9.08 -1.50
N TRP A 56 9.42 8.96 -0.17
CA TRP A 56 9.23 7.71 0.54
C TRP A 56 7.74 7.41 0.71
N TYR A 57 7.18 6.53 -0.12
CA TYR A 57 5.75 6.22 -0.10
C TYR A 57 5.30 5.58 1.22
N GLY A 58 6.11 4.69 1.78
CA GLY A 58 5.80 4.09 3.08
C GLY A 58 5.69 5.11 4.21
N ALA A 59 6.53 6.15 4.21
CA ALA A 59 6.44 7.24 5.19
C ALA A 59 5.20 8.11 4.94
N ALA A 60 4.97 8.52 3.69
CA ALA A 60 3.79 9.32 3.33
C ALA A 60 2.48 8.59 3.66
N ASN A 61 2.43 7.28 3.43
CA ASN A 61 1.25 6.45 3.72
C ASN A 61 1.06 6.14 5.22
N ARG A 62 1.99 6.59 6.06
CA ARG A 62 1.92 6.54 7.53
C ARG A 62 2.01 7.90 8.18
N ASP A 63 1.81 8.97 7.42
CA ASP A 63 1.81 10.33 7.96
C ASP A 63 0.63 10.51 8.94
N PRO A 64 0.88 10.78 10.23
CA PRO A 64 -0.18 10.94 11.23
C PRO A 64 -1.03 12.21 11.02
N SER A 65 -0.54 13.16 10.23
CA SER A 65 -1.33 14.34 9.84
C SER A 65 -2.44 13.99 8.83
N VAL A 66 -2.31 12.86 8.14
CA VAL A 66 -3.29 12.37 7.16
C VAL A 66 -4.05 11.15 7.69
N PHE A 67 -3.35 10.21 8.32
CA PHE A 67 -3.91 8.93 8.76
C PHE A 67 -3.89 8.81 10.29
N THR A 68 -5.04 8.85 10.91
CA THR A 68 -5.16 8.58 12.37
C THR A 68 -4.72 7.15 12.67
N ASN A 69 -3.86 6.94 13.69
CA ASN A 69 -3.29 5.64 14.02
C ASN A 69 -2.71 4.94 12.77
N PRO A 70 -1.70 5.55 12.11
CA PRO A 70 -1.28 5.16 10.76
C PRO A 70 -0.71 3.74 10.68
N ASP A 71 -0.19 3.18 11.77
CA ASP A 71 0.35 1.83 11.84
C ASP A 71 -0.69 0.76 12.11
N LYS A 72 -1.94 1.16 12.45
CA LYS A 72 -3.04 0.22 12.60
C LYS A 72 -3.61 -0.13 11.22
N PHE A 73 -3.67 -1.44 10.92
CA PHE A 73 -4.43 -1.95 9.78
C PHE A 73 -5.93 -1.93 10.10
N ASP A 74 -6.70 -1.20 9.33
CA ASP A 74 -8.12 -0.96 9.58
C ASP A 74 -8.90 -0.89 8.26
N ILE A 75 -9.65 -1.95 7.95
CA ILE A 75 -10.39 -2.05 6.69
C ILE A 75 -11.62 -1.13 6.60
N GLU A 76 -11.97 -0.45 7.70
CA GLU A 76 -13.01 0.56 7.75
C GLU A 76 -12.44 1.99 7.79
N ARG A 77 -11.14 2.17 7.59
CA ARG A 77 -10.51 3.48 7.55
C ARG A 77 -11.16 4.37 6.47
N GLU A 78 -11.78 5.46 6.87
CA GLU A 78 -12.53 6.35 5.96
C GLU A 78 -11.69 6.95 4.82
N ASN A 79 -10.39 7.15 5.04
CA ASN A 79 -9.48 7.79 4.09
C ASN A 79 -8.39 6.85 3.57
N ALA A 80 -8.63 5.53 3.55
CA ALA A 80 -7.66 4.55 3.06
C ALA A 80 -7.21 4.86 1.60
N ASP A 81 -8.10 5.39 0.78
CA ASP A 81 -7.87 5.76 -0.62
C ASP A 81 -6.93 6.96 -0.82
N LYS A 82 -6.62 7.72 0.25
CA LYS A 82 -5.71 8.87 0.21
C LYS A 82 -4.23 8.49 0.15
N HIS A 83 -3.93 7.19 0.18
CA HIS A 83 -2.55 6.72 0.07
C HIS A 83 -1.90 7.10 -1.27
N LEU A 84 -0.57 7.26 -1.26
CA LEU A 84 0.22 7.62 -2.42
C LEU A 84 0.92 6.42 -3.09
N ALA A 85 0.57 5.18 -2.75
CA ALA A 85 1.24 3.99 -3.25
C ALA A 85 1.17 3.81 -4.78
N PHE A 86 0.15 4.38 -5.43
CA PHE A 86 0.04 4.44 -6.89
C PHE A 86 0.58 5.74 -7.50
N GLY A 87 1.25 6.58 -6.72
CA GLY A 87 1.68 7.90 -7.16
C GLY A 87 0.51 8.89 -7.26
N ILE A 88 0.83 10.09 -7.73
CA ILE A 88 -0.15 11.19 -7.87
C ILE A 88 0.14 12.03 -9.11
N GLY A 89 -0.88 12.70 -9.64
CA GLY A 89 -0.78 13.61 -10.78
C GLY A 89 -0.41 12.90 -12.07
N ARG A 90 0.49 13.47 -12.86
CA ARG A 90 0.87 12.97 -14.19
C ARG A 90 1.57 11.61 -14.16
N HIS A 91 2.05 11.18 -13.01
CA HIS A 91 2.75 9.91 -12.79
C HIS A 91 1.89 8.89 -12.01
N THR A 92 0.60 9.10 -11.90
CA THR A 92 -0.31 8.09 -11.34
C THR A 92 -0.18 6.79 -12.14
N CYS A 93 -0.11 5.68 -11.43
CA CYS A 93 0.04 4.35 -12.02
C CYS A 93 -1.09 4.06 -13.02
N VAL A 94 -0.75 3.86 -14.28
CA VAL A 94 -1.72 3.52 -15.33
C VAL A 94 -2.36 2.15 -15.10
N GLY A 95 -1.65 1.23 -14.42
CA GLY A 95 -2.12 -0.10 -14.07
C GLY A 95 -3.02 -0.16 -12.83
N LYS A 96 -3.28 0.96 -12.12
CA LYS A 96 -4.09 0.98 -10.90
C LYS A 96 -5.45 0.26 -11.05
N PRO A 97 -6.26 0.51 -12.10
CA PRO A 97 -7.55 -0.17 -12.25
C PRO A 97 -7.40 -1.69 -12.40
N VAL A 98 -6.43 -2.13 -13.19
CA VAL A 98 -6.17 -3.55 -13.42
C VAL A 98 -5.68 -4.22 -12.14
N ALA A 99 -4.77 -3.58 -11.40
CA ALA A 99 -4.26 -4.10 -10.12
C ALA A 99 -5.38 -4.26 -9.09
N LEU A 100 -6.26 -3.27 -8.95
CA LEU A 100 -7.39 -3.34 -8.01
C LEU A 100 -8.37 -4.45 -8.40
N MET A 101 -8.70 -4.58 -9.69
CA MET A 101 -9.57 -5.64 -10.18
C MET A 101 -8.98 -7.04 -9.94
N GLN A 102 -7.68 -7.23 -10.20
CA GLN A 102 -7.01 -8.49 -9.95
C GLN A 102 -6.97 -8.84 -8.46
N LEU A 103 -6.66 -7.86 -7.61
CA LEU A 103 -6.65 -8.06 -6.16
C LEU A 103 -8.05 -8.42 -5.64
N GLU A 104 -9.06 -7.69 -6.08
CA GLU A 104 -10.44 -7.93 -5.68
C GLU A 104 -10.87 -9.36 -6.01
N GLU A 105 -10.69 -9.78 -7.27
CA GLU A 105 -11.05 -11.13 -7.68
C GLU A 105 -10.22 -12.20 -6.96
N SER A 106 -8.93 -11.97 -6.78
CA SER A 106 -8.05 -12.89 -6.05
C SER A 106 -8.51 -13.09 -4.61
N TYR A 107 -8.80 -12.01 -3.89
CA TYR A 107 -9.27 -12.12 -2.50
C TYR A 107 -10.66 -12.76 -2.41
N LYS A 108 -11.60 -12.44 -3.31
CA LYS A 108 -12.89 -13.11 -3.39
C LYS A 108 -12.74 -14.62 -3.54
N GLN A 109 -11.90 -15.07 -4.47
CA GLN A 109 -11.64 -16.48 -4.71
C GLN A 109 -10.94 -17.16 -3.53
N ILE A 110 -9.93 -16.53 -2.95
CA ILE A 110 -9.20 -17.07 -1.81
C ILE A 110 -10.12 -17.22 -0.59
N LEU A 111 -10.83 -16.17 -0.21
CA LEU A 111 -11.66 -16.18 0.99
C LEU A 111 -12.87 -17.12 0.86
N SER A 112 -13.46 -17.25 -0.33
CA SER A 112 -14.57 -18.17 -0.56
C SER A 112 -14.16 -19.63 -0.53
N ARG A 113 -12.97 -19.97 -1.05
CA ARG A 113 -12.47 -21.35 -1.12
C ARG A 113 -11.72 -21.76 0.15
N PHE A 114 -11.04 -20.83 0.80
CA PHE A 114 -10.15 -21.06 1.92
C PHE A 114 -10.41 -20.08 3.07
N PRO A 115 -11.60 -20.08 3.68
CA PRO A 115 -11.95 -19.11 4.72
C PRO A 115 -11.05 -19.21 5.95
N ASN A 116 -10.46 -20.36 6.19
CA ASN A 116 -9.55 -20.62 7.32
C ASN A 116 -8.07 -20.36 7.00
N ILE A 117 -7.75 -19.86 5.81
CA ILE A 117 -6.36 -19.57 5.41
C ILE A 117 -5.66 -18.69 6.46
N HIS A 118 -4.48 -19.11 6.88
CA HIS A 118 -3.67 -18.39 7.85
C HIS A 118 -2.18 -18.62 7.62
N MET A 119 -1.36 -17.71 8.12
CA MET A 119 0.10 -17.87 8.11
C MET A 119 0.50 -19.07 8.96
N SER A 120 1.37 -19.95 8.43
CA SER A 120 1.87 -21.13 9.11
C SER A 120 3.36 -21.09 9.42
N GLY A 121 4.02 -19.99 9.11
CA GLY A 121 5.45 -19.79 9.34
C GLY A 121 5.88 -18.36 9.03
N ASN A 122 7.17 -18.11 9.11
CA ASN A 122 7.74 -16.80 8.77
C ASN A 122 7.76 -16.62 7.25
N TRP A 123 7.36 -15.44 6.80
CA TRP A 123 7.49 -15.04 5.41
C TRP A 123 8.91 -14.51 5.12
N LYS A 124 9.34 -14.63 3.87
CA LYS A 124 10.63 -14.10 3.41
C LYS A 124 10.43 -13.03 2.37
N VAL A 125 11.20 -11.96 2.48
CA VAL A 125 11.24 -10.89 1.47
C VAL A 125 12.48 -11.03 0.59
N ALA A 126 12.34 -10.64 -0.65
CA ALA A 126 13.48 -10.48 -1.55
C ALA A 126 14.29 -9.25 -1.12
N PRO A 127 15.62 -9.34 -1.03
CA PRO A 127 16.47 -8.17 -0.86
C PRO A 127 16.28 -7.21 -2.06
N ASN A 128 15.63 -6.10 -1.84
CA ASN A 128 15.32 -5.12 -2.87
C ASN A 128 15.12 -3.75 -2.24
N ASN A 129 15.68 -2.71 -2.85
CA ASN A 129 15.58 -1.33 -2.38
C ASN A 129 14.49 -0.53 -3.10
N PHE A 130 13.80 -1.12 -4.07
CA PHE A 130 12.81 -0.42 -4.89
C PHE A 130 11.38 -0.91 -4.64
N VAL A 131 11.18 -2.23 -4.49
CA VAL A 131 9.85 -2.81 -4.24
C VAL A 131 9.88 -3.76 -3.05
N HIS A 132 8.77 -3.80 -2.31
CA HIS A 132 8.51 -4.84 -1.32
C HIS A 132 8.04 -6.10 -2.05
N ALA A 133 8.93 -7.09 -2.18
CA ALA A 133 8.63 -8.36 -2.83
C ALA A 133 8.68 -9.50 -1.82
N ILE A 134 7.62 -10.30 -1.77
CA ILE A 134 7.56 -11.52 -0.96
C ILE A 134 8.10 -12.67 -1.80
N GLN A 135 9.10 -13.39 -1.28
CA GLN A 135 9.64 -14.60 -1.90
C GLN A 135 8.88 -15.86 -1.46
N GLU A 136 8.59 -15.96 -0.18
CA GLU A 136 7.90 -17.11 0.41
C GLU A 136 6.91 -16.61 1.46
N MET A 137 5.74 -17.20 1.47
CA MET A 137 4.70 -16.95 2.44
C MET A 137 3.98 -18.28 2.77
N PRO A 138 4.49 -19.05 3.75
CA PRO A 138 3.87 -20.31 4.14
C PRO A 138 2.48 -20.10 4.70
N VAL A 139 1.50 -20.80 4.16
CA VAL A 139 0.10 -20.75 4.61
C VAL A 139 -0.45 -22.14 4.85
N LYS A 140 -1.49 -22.24 5.70
CA LYS A 140 -2.38 -23.40 5.86
C LYS A 140 -3.81 -22.97 5.58
N PHE A 141 -4.60 -23.95 5.15
CA PHE A 141 -6.00 -23.80 4.80
C PHE A 141 -6.91 -24.38 5.87
#